data_3722dc354986b3adc3471b0f52305833
#
_entry.id   3722dc354986b3adc3471b0f52305833
#
_cell.length_a   1.000
_cell.length_b   1.000
_cell.length_c   1.000
_cell.angle_alpha   90.00
_cell.angle_beta   90.00
_cell.angle_gamma   90.00
#
_symmetry.space_group_name_H-M   'P 1'
#
loop_
_entity.id
_entity.type
_entity.pdbx_description
1 polymer ?
#
loop_
_entity_poly.entity_id
_entity_poly.type
_entity_poly.pdbx_seq_one_letter_code
_entity_poly.pdbx_strand_id
1 'polypeptide(L)'
;MMLSSPCRQLSYGAPSRVYRRCASSSSAAAESKKENSTVGSEAVTTPLDATSTATATLDPDVALSSTLNPPASTRPPPLNVPTRDPEASLFSYLFSVGKTYYAFYRAGLKAINTNRKLLNEVSNSLDAPASLKDSSDTKVRPTRAAILLRERTRHDLSRLPVFGLVLLVFGEFTPLVVLAFPKLTPYTCRIPKQIEKLRSNAQERRDASIRNIRHATEPSALNKLAPGHIVRCLDLANSLWDKAGIDPPFASAKAEKAIGRIVTDDAMIRDGGGVNALEPDEVVLACEDRAFDVRSADVETLRNKLSKWIEASTKAEGADSKAVVRNMLIGLDNETK
;
A
#
# COMPACT_ATOMS: atom_id res chain seq x y z
N MET A 1 -33.94 -55.42 -22.32
CA MET A 1 -34.36 -55.33 -20.90
C MET A 1 -33.97 -53.94 -20.43
N MET A 2 -34.97 -53.10 -20.26
CA MET A 2 -34.84 -51.73 -19.74
C MET A 2 -34.78 -51.79 -18.23
N LEU A 3 -33.88 -51.01 -17.61
CA LEU A 3 -33.99 -50.64 -16.19
C LEU A 3 -33.60 -49.18 -16.06
N SER A 4 -34.60 -48.41 -15.73
CA SER A 4 -34.61 -46.97 -15.43
C SER A 4 -34.03 -46.68 -14.06
N SER A 5 -33.21 -45.64 -13.96
CA SER A 5 -32.77 -45.07 -12.68
C SER A 5 -33.58 -43.80 -12.36
N PRO A 6 -33.96 -43.57 -11.10
CA PRO A 6 -34.72 -42.39 -10.73
C PRO A 6 -33.81 -41.18 -10.37
N CYS A 7 -34.19 -40.02 -10.89
CA CYS A 7 -33.74 -38.72 -10.53
C CYS A 7 -34.06 -38.39 -9.05
N ARG A 8 -33.04 -38.04 -8.25
CA ARG A 8 -33.23 -37.42 -6.94
C ARG A 8 -33.04 -35.89 -7.08
N GLN A 9 -34.12 -35.20 -6.96
CA GLN A 9 -34.12 -33.74 -6.76
C GLN A 9 -33.70 -33.44 -5.31
N LEU A 10 -32.67 -32.61 -5.17
CA LEU A 10 -32.30 -32.02 -3.90
C LEU A 10 -32.79 -30.55 -3.90
N SER A 11 -33.77 -30.29 -3.07
CA SER A 11 -34.32 -28.96 -2.79
C SER A 11 -33.33 -28.14 -1.95
N TYR A 12 -32.96 -26.98 -2.45
CA TYR A 12 -32.21 -25.98 -1.69
C TYR A 12 -33.18 -25.16 -0.83
N GLY A 13 -33.10 -25.35 0.48
CA GLY A 13 -33.73 -24.48 1.47
C GLY A 13 -32.83 -23.28 1.75
N ALA A 14 -33.37 -22.07 1.56
CA ALA A 14 -32.72 -20.81 1.92
C ALA A 14 -32.87 -20.53 3.42
N PRO A 15 -31.85 -20.05 4.14
CA PRO A 15 -32.01 -19.59 5.51
C PRO A 15 -32.51 -18.13 5.54
N SER A 16 -33.67 -17.93 6.16
CA SER A 16 -34.26 -16.68 6.50
C SER A 16 -33.44 -15.95 7.58
N ARG A 17 -32.99 -14.73 7.29
CA ARG A 17 -32.38 -13.82 8.27
C ARG A 17 -33.48 -13.18 9.15
N VAL A 18 -33.46 -13.51 10.43
CA VAL A 18 -34.25 -12.84 11.47
C VAL A 18 -33.50 -11.60 11.92
N TYR A 19 -34.07 -10.44 11.61
CA TYR A 19 -33.64 -9.14 12.17
C TYR A 19 -34.23 -9.00 13.58
N ARG A 20 -33.36 -8.99 14.60
CA ARG A 20 -33.76 -8.50 15.92
C ARG A 20 -33.57 -7.01 16.02
N ARG A 21 -34.67 -6.27 16.08
CA ARG A 21 -34.73 -4.88 16.56
C ARG A 21 -34.55 -4.87 18.07
N CYS A 22 -33.55 -4.18 18.59
CA CYS A 22 -33.54 -3.76 19.99
C CYS A 22 -34.16 -2.38 20.10
N ALA A 23 -35.23 -2.30 20.86
CA ALA A 23 -35.94 -1.06 21.17
C ALA A 23 -35.21 -0.29 22.28
N SER A 24 -35.06 1.01 22.06
CA SER A 24 -34.65 2.00 23.05
C SER A 24 -35.81 2.34 23.96
N SER A 25 -35.61 2.31 25.26
CA SER A 25 -36.51 2.92 26.23
C SER A 25 -35.91 4.19 26.82
N SER A 26 -36.64 5.27 26.67
CA SER A 26 -36.42 6.58 27.29
C SER A 26 -37.07 6.63 28.66
N SER A 27 -36.49 7.40 29.59
CA SER A 27 -37.21 8.24 30.58
C SER A 27 -36.12 9.02 31.36
N ALA A 28 -36.20 10.26 31.39
CA ALA A 28 -36.98 11.31 32.02
C ALA A 28 -36.18 11.99 33.13
N ALA A 29 -35.91 13.23 32.89
CA ALA A 29 -35.98 14.46 33.66
C ALA A 29 -35.89 14.44 35.21
N ALA A 30 -35.02 15.31 35.71
CA ALA A 30 -35.40 16.22 36.83
C ALA A 30 -34.43 17.42 36.89
N GLU A 31 -35.06 18.54 37.06
CA GLU A 31 -34.64 19.92 37.25
C GLU A 31 -33.94 20.21 38.58
N SER A 32 -33.30 21.41 38.58
CA SER A 32 -33.14 22.35 39.72
C SER A 32 -31.68 22.53 40.16
N LYS A 33 -31.09 23.69 40.34
CA LYS A 33 -31.46 25.04 40.66
C LYS A 33 -30.16 25.89 40.71
N LYS A 34 -30.26 27.15 40.43
CA LYS A 34 -29.28 28.21 40.59
C LYS A 34 -28.74 28.29 42.03
N GLU A 35 -27.44 28.64 42.18
CA GLU A 35 -27.09 29.82 42.96
C GLU A 35 -25.70 30.33 42.67
N ASN A 36 -25.57 31.62 42.81
CA ASN A 36 -24.53 32.56 42.44
C ASN A 36 -23.59 32.75 43.63
N SER A 37 -22.27 32.88 43.41
CA SER A 37 -21.44 33.85 44.17
C SER A 37 -19.98 33.92 43.69
N THR A 38 -19.61 35.03 43.34
CA THR A 38 -18.44 35.89 43.14
C THR A 38 -17.13 35.52 43.79
N VAL A 39 -16.05 35.98 43.04
CA VAL A 39 -14.74 36.56 43.47
C VAL A 39 -13.54 35.63 43.51
N GLY A 40 -12.60 35.92 42.60
CA GLY A 40 -11.19 36.09 42.98
C GLY A 40 -10.15 35.23 42.27
N SER A 41 -9.43 35.89 41.38
CA SER A 41 -7.96 35.81 41.22
C SER A 41 -7.32 34.62 40.49
N GLU A 42 -6.74 34.96 39.35
CA GLU A 42 -5.47 34.52 38.74
C GLU A 42 -5.08 33.03 38.83
N ALA A 43 -5.13 32.36 37.70
CA ALA A 43 -4.08 31.42 37.29
C ALA A 43 -4.17 31.14 35.80
N VAL A 44 -3.08 31.30 35.13
CA VAL A 44 -2.72 30.97 33.77
C VAL A 44 -3.23 29.58 33.40
N THR A 45 -4.17 29.48 32.45
CA THR A 45 -4.49 28.26 31.78
C THR A 45 -4.33 28.47 30.27
N THR A 46 -3.32 27.81 29.74
CA THR A 46 -3.18 27.56 28.31
C THR A 46 -4.34 26.70 27.81
N PRO A 47 -5.05 27.09 26.76
CA PRO A 47 -6.01 26.19 26.10
C PRO A 47 -5.23 25.19 25.23
N LEU A 48 -5.50 23.92 25.46
CA LEU A 48 -5.19 22.85 24.52
C LEU A 48 -6.13 22.99 23.31
N ASP A 49 -5.71 23.71 22.32
CA ASP A 49 -6.38 23.75 21.03
C ASP A 49 -5.89 22.56 20.19
N ALA A 50 -6.66 21.49 20.24
CA ALA A 50 -6.50 20.32 19.38
C ALA A 50 -7.19 20.60 18.03
N THR A 51 -6.61 21.47 17.20
CA THR A 51 -6.95 21.56 15.78
C THR A 51 -5.66 21.66 15.00
N SER A 52 -4.90 20.55 14.97
CA SER A 52 -3.78 20.43 14.05
C SER A 52 -4.31 20.11 12.66
N THR A 53 -4.71 21.15 11.95
CA THR A 53 -4.82 21.12 10.50
C THR A 53 -3.39 21.12 9.96
N ALA A 54 -2.78 19.95 9.90
CA ALA A 54 -1.47 19.74 9.29
C ALA A 54 -1.60 19.96 7.78
N THR A 55 -1.59 21.21 7.37
CA THR A 55 -1.18 21.58 6.03
C THR A 55 0.33 21.34 6.00
N ALA A 56 0.73 20.13 5.59
CA ALA A 56 2.14 19.78 5.41
C ALA A 56 2.71 20.66 4.29
N THR A 57 3.20 21.81 4.67
CA THR A 57 4.17 22.56 3.86
C THR A 57 5.46 21.76 3.95
N LEU A 58 5.73 20.96 2.91
CA LEU A 58 7.01 20.26 2.79
C LEU A 58 8.10 21.34 2.69
N ASP A 59 8.90 21.46 3.75
CA ASP A 59 10.11 22.28 3.72
C ASP A 59 11.06 21.74 2.67
N PRO A 60 11.71 22.61 1.87
CA PRO A 60 12.66 22.20 0.83
C PRO A 60 13.91 21.50 1.36
N ASP A 61 14.19 21.55 2.66
CA ASP A 61 15.38 21.01 3.31
C ASP A 61 15.14 19.73 4.13
N VAL A 62 14.12 18.92 3.80
CA VAL A 62 13.88 17.68 4.51
C VAL A 62 14.91 16.63 4.13
N ALA A 63 15.92 16.46 4.97
CA ALA A 63 16.86 15.34 4.91
C ALA A 63 16.16 14.00 5.21
N LEU A 64 16.75 12.87 4.78
CA LEU A 64 16.27 11.54 5.13
C LEU A 64 16.35 11.36 6.66
N SER A 65 15.22 11.47 7.34
CA SER A 65 15.15 11.42 8.81
C SER A 65 15.23 10.00 9.39
N SER A 66 15.10 8.98 8.55
CA SER A 66 15.10 7.57 8.95
C SER A 66 15.89 6.72 7.98
N THR A 67 16.59 5.71 8.50
CA THR A 67 17.28 4.70 7.67
C THR A 67 16.34 3.64 7.12
N LEU A 68 15.19 3.46 7.78
CA LEU A 68 14.24 2.38 7.49
C LEU A 68 13.02 2.85 6.70
N ASN A 69 12.43 3.98 7.10
CA ASN A 69 11.21 4.53 6.51
C ASN A 69 11.56 5.65 5.51
N PRO A 70 11.10 5.54 4.24
CA PRO A 70 11.25 6.64 3.29
C PRO A 70 10.35 7.82 3.71
N PRO A 71 10.63 9.04 3.23
CA PRO A 71 9.83 10.22 3.53
C PRO A 71 8.35 10.01 3.18
N ALA A 72 7.45 10.56 4.00
CA ALA A 72 6.01 10.52 3.76
C ALA A 72 5.61 11.11 2.39
N SER A 73 6.40 12.03 1.84
CA SER A 73 6.24 12.57 0.48
C SER A 73 6.32 11.52 -0.64
N THR A 74 6.86 10.33 -0.37
CA THR A 74 6.85 9.20 -1.33
C THR A 74 5.50 8.48 -1.41
N ARG A 75 4.56 8.82 -0.53
CA ARG A 75 3.19 8.29 -0.45
C ARG A 75 2.17 9.33 -0.92
N PRO A 76 0.96 8.93 -1.35
CA PRO A 76 -0.09 9.87 -1.70
C PRO A 76 -0.45 10.76 -0.51
N PRO A 77 -0.67 12.07 -0.70
CA PRO A 77 -1.16 12.94 0.36
C PRO A 77 -2.57 12.53 0.80
N PRO A 78 -3.01 12.88 2.02
CA PRO A 78 -4.36 12.62 2.46
C PRO A 78 -5.39 13.34 1.57
N LEU A 79 -6.46 12.64 1.22
CA LEU A 79 -7.57 13.20 0.43
C LEU A 79 -8.84 13.24 1.29
N ASN A 80 -9.14 14.41 1.82
CA ASN A 80 -10.33 14.66 2.65
C ASN A 80 -11.44 15.27 1.77
N VAL A 81 -12.26 14.41 1.17
CA VAL A 81 -13.41 14.87 0.38
C VAL A 81 -14.51 15.34 1.32
N PRO A 82 -15.04 16.57 1.18
CA PRO A 82 -16.11 17.08 2.01
C PRO A 82 -17.36 16.20 1.86
N THR A 83 -18.07 15.97 2.96
CA THR A 83 -19.38 15.35 2.95
C THR A 83 -20.41 16.33 2.38
N ARG A 84 -21.40 15.80 1.67
CA ARG A 84 -22.47 16.65 1.14
C ARG A 84 -23.37 17.10 2.28
N ASP A 85 -23.47 18.41 2.44
CA ASP A 85 -24.51 19.04 3.26
C ASP A 85 -25.84 18.98 2.48
N PRO A 86 -26.92 18.40 3.03
CA PRO A 86 -28.22 18.33 2.37
C PRO A 86 -28.80 19.70 1.98
N GLU A 87 -28.51 20.76 2.77
CA GLU A 87 -28.98 22.12 2.55
C GLU A 87 -28.13 22.90 1.54
N ALA A 88 -26.91 22.44 1.23
CA ALA A 88 -26.02 23.12 0.29
C ALA A 88 -26.39 22.82 -1.15
N SER A 89 -26.24 23.83 -2.03
CA SER A 89 -26.46 23.65 -3.46
C SER A 89 -25.48 22.62 -4.05
N LEU A 90 -25.95 21.83 -5.02
CA LEU A 90 -25.15 20.83 -5.70
C LEU A 90 -23.88 21.44 -6.35
N PHE A 91 -23.99 22.63 -6.90
CA PHE A 91 -22.88 23.33 -7.51
C PHE A 91 -21.81 23.72 -6.49
N SER A 92 -22.19 24.23 -5.33
CA SER A 92 -21.26 24.55 -4.24
C SER A 92 -20.50 23.31 -3.77
N TYR A 93 -21.21 22.19 -3.59
CA TYR A 93 -20.61 20.92 -3.23
C TYR A 93 -19.62 20.43 -4.29
N LEU A 94 -20.03 20.41 -5.58
CA LEU A 94 -19.15 19.97 -6.68
C LEU A 94 -17.91 20.84 -6.80
N PHE A 95 -18.05 22.17 -6.64
CA PHE A 95 -16.92 23.08 -6.64
C PHE A 95 -15.96 22.81 -5.48
N SER A 96 -16.48 22.58 -4.28
CA SER A 96 -15.67 22.22 -3.10
C SER A 96 -14.91 20.90 -3.30
N VAL A 97 -15.58 19.88 -3.84
CA VAL A 97 -14.97 18.61 -4.21
C VAL A 97 -13.86 18.82 -5.25
N GLY A 98 -14.13 19.58 -6.31
CA GLY A 98 -13.14 19.91 -7.36
C GLY A 98 -11.90 20.61 -6.80
N LYS A 99 -12.08 21.58 -5.89
CA LYS A 99 -11.00 22.27 -5.19
C LYS A 99 -10.14 21.28 -4.36
N THR A 100 -10.79 20.34 -3.69
CA THR A 100 -10.08 19.31 -2.89
C THR A 100 -9.24 18.40 -3.78
N TYR A 101 -9.76 17.92 -4.91
CA TYR A 101 -8.99 17.12 -5.86
C TYR A 101 -7.84 17.93 -6.49
N TYR A 102 -8.06 19.18 -6.84
CA TYR A 102 -6.99 20.05 -7.34
C TYR A 102 -5.86 20.22 -6.32
N ALA A 103 -6.20 20.48 -5.06
CA ALA A 103 -5.22 20.59 -3.97
C ALA A 103 -4.42 19.28 -3.79
N PHE A 104 -5.11 18.14 -3.84
CA PHE A 104 -4.50 16.81 -3.77
C PHE A 104 -3.49 16.59 -4.91
N TYR A 105 -3.88 16.80 -6.16
CA TYR A 105 -2.97 16.62 -7.30
C TYR A 105 -1.79 17.58 -7.27
N ARG A 106 -2.03 18.84 -6.88
CA ARG A 106 -0.96 19.83 -6.70
C ARG A 106 0.04 19.39 -5.62
N ALA A 107 -0.45 18.87 -4.50
CA ALA A 107 0.39 18.33 -3.43
C ALA A 107 1.19 17.11 -3.90
N GLY A 108 0.56 16.16 -4.62
CA GLY A 108 1.24 15.00 -5.20
C GLY A 108 2.35 15.38 -6.18
N LEU A 109 2.11 16.33 -7.07
CA LEU A 109 3.13 16.82 -8.02
C LEU A 109 4.27 17.55 -7.30
N LYS A 110 3.96 18.35 -6.27
CA LYS A 110 4.98 19.00 -5.42
C LYS A 110 5.85 17.93 -4.74
N ALA A 111 5.22 16.87 -4.22
CA ALA A 111 5.92 15.74 -3.59
C ALA A 111 6.89 15.05 -4.55
N ILE A 112 6.51 14.80 -5.81
CA ILE A 112 7.43 14.24 -6.82
C ILE A 112 8.67 15.12 -6.99
N ASN A 113 8.49 16.44 -7.10
CA ASN A 113 9.62 17.37 -7.24
C ASN A 113 10.52 17.39 -6.00
N THR A 114 9.92 17.37 -4.81
CA THR A 114 10.66 17.28 -3.53
C THR A 114 11.46 15.98 -3.45
N ASN A 115 10.83 14.84 -3.77
CA ASN A 115 11.49 13.54 -3.77
C ASN A 115 12.64 13.47 -4.78
N ARG A 116 12.50 14.12 -5.95
CA ARG A 116 13.58 14.22 -6.94
C ARG A 116 14.78 15.01 -6.39
N LYS A 117 14.54 16.16 -5.73
CA LYS A 117 15.61 16.96 -5.11
C LYS A 117 16.32 16.13 -4.03
N LEU A 118 15.55 15.53 -3.11
CA LEU A 118 16.09 14.70 -2.04
C LEU A 118 16.89 13.49 -2.57
N LEU A 119 16.42 12.88 -3.66
CA LEU A 119 17.16 11.79 -4.31
C LEU A 119 18.49 12.25 -4.86
N ASN A 120 18.56 13.44 -5.46
CA ASN A 120 19.83 14.02 -5.95
C ASN A 120 20.80 14.28 -4.80
N GLU A 121 20.32 14.81 -3.67
CA GLU A 121 21.14 15.05 -2.47
C GLU A 121 21.70 13.74 -1.90
N VAL A 122 20.86 12.72 -1.76
CA VAL A 122 21.26 11.40 -1.29
C VAL A 122 22.26 10.75 -2.26
N SER A 123 22.05 10.86 -3.58
CA SER A 123 22.98 10.33 -4.58
C SER A 123 24.32 11.03 -4.51
N ASN A 124 24.33 12.36 -4.42
CA ASN A 124 25.56 13.15 -4.29
C ASN A 124 26.34 12.81 -3.00
N SER A 125 25.61 12.53 -1.90
CA SER A 125 26.22 12.13 -0.63
C SER A 125 26.85 10.73 -0.69
N LEU A 126 26.30 9.83 -1.51
CA LEU A 126 26.83 8.48 -1.71
C LEU A 126 28.01 8.46 -2.70
N ASP A 127 27.98 9.36 -3.69
CA ASP A 127 28.98 9.48 -4.76
C ASP A 127 30.12 10.45 -4.40
N ALA A 128 30.06 11.13 -3.23
CA ALA A 128 31.11 12.05 -2.78
C ALA A 128 32.46 11.32 -2.65
N PRO A 129 33.55 11.86 -3.24
CA PRO A 129 34.86 11.20 -3.20
C PRO A 129 35.33 11.01 -1.76
N ALA A 130 35.88 9.84 -1.50
CA ALA A 130 36.32 9.35 -0.18
C ALA A 130 37.42 10.24 0.49
N SER A 131 37.86 11.31 -0.15
CA SER A 131 38.90 12.23 0.38
C SER A 131 38.44 13.10 1.56
N LEU A 132 37.17 13.11 1.90
CA LEU A 132 36.64 13.82 3.06
C LEU A 132 36.02 12.87 4.14
N LYS A 133 36.14 11.56 3.96
CA LYS A 133 35.68 10.58 4.94
C LYS A 133 36.91 10.00 5.62
N ASP A 134 36.91 10.20 6.94
CA ASP A 134 37.88 9.62 7.85
C ASP A 134 38.10 8.12 7.55
N SER A 135 39.34 7.70 7.59
CA SER A 135 39.90 6.42 7.15
C SER A 135 39.24 5.21 7.84
N SER A 136 38.07 4.79 7.35
CA SER A 136 37.58 3.43 7.54
C SER A 136 36.94 2.94 6.22
N ASP A 137 37.43 1.82 5.73
CA ASP A 137 37.17 1.15 4.44
C ASP A 137 35.70 0.62 4.33
N THR A 138 34.72 1.40 4.76
CA THR A 138 33.32 0.99 4.78
C THR A 138 32.59 1.71 3.65
N LYS A 139 32.46 1.05 2.49
CA LYS A 139 31.48 1.43 1.47
C LYS A 139 30.13 1.62 2.16
N VAL A 140 29.66 2.86 2.24
CA VAL A 140 28.36 3.20 2.81
C VAL A 140 27.28 2.47 2.01
N ARG A 141 26.71 1.43 2.57
CA ARG A 141 25.62 0.71 1.93
C ARG A 141 24.37 1.60 1.94
N PRO A 142 23.62 1.67 0.82
CA PRO A 142 22.39 2.45 0.79
C PRO A 142 21.40 1.90 1.82
N THR A 143 20.73 2.80 2.55
CA THR A 143 19.70 2.44 3.51
C THR A 143 18.42 2.00 2.80
N ARG A 144 17.53 1.27 3.49
CA ARG A 144 16.21 0.90 2.97
C ARG A 144 15.42 2.13 2.50
N ALA A 145 15.40 3.19 3.31
CA ALA A 145 14.74 4.45 2.98
C ALA A 145 15.25 5.06 1.68
N ALA A 146 16.57 5.06 1.45
CA ALA A 146 17.18 5.58 0.23
C ALA A 146 16.82 4.74 -1.00
N ILE A 147 16.80 3.40 -0.86
CA ILE A 147 16.40 2.49 -1.94
C ILE A 147 14.95 2.71 -2.32
N LEU A 148 14.04 2.74 -1.35
CA LEU A 148 12.61 2.97 -1.59
C LEU A 148 12.33 4.36 -2.14
N LEU A 149 13.00 5.40 -1.64
CA LEU A 149 12.92 6.74 -2.21
C LEU A 149 13.29 6.72 -3.69
N ARG A 150 14.41 6.07 -4.04
CA ARG A 150 14.87 5.97 -5.44
C ARG A 150 13.87 5.20 -6.32
N GLU A 151 13.37 4.06 -5.87
CA GLU A 151 12.43 3.23 -6.62
C GLU A 151 11.11 3.97 -6.86
N ARG A 152 10.51 4.55 -5.81
CA ARG A 152 9.24 5.28 -5.89
C ARG A 152 9.36 6.54 -6.73
N THR A 153 10.43 7.32 -6.52
CA THR A 153 10.67 8.54 -7.32
C THR A 153 10.88 8.21 -8.79
N ARG A 154 11.65 7.16 -9.11
CA ARG A 154 11.85 6.73 -10.50
C ARG A 154 10.54 6.26 -11.15
N HIS A 155 9.71 5.51 -10.41
CA HIS A 155 8.40 5.11 -10.87
C HIS A 155 7.54 6.33 -11.21
N ASP A 156 7.46 7.31 -10.30
CA ASP A 156 6.63 8.49 -10.49
C ASP A 156 7.13 9.38 -11.64
N LEU A 157 8.43 9.61 -11.74
CA LEU A 157 9.02 10.34 -12.86
C LEU A 157 8.75 9.66 -14.20
N SER A 158 8.75 8.33 -14.27
CA SER A 158 8.45 7.60 -15.51
C SER A 158 6.99 7.71 -15.94
N ARG A 159 6.07 7.94 -14.99
CA ARG A 159 4.63 8.10 -15.26
C ARG A 159 4.22 9.55 -15.51
N LEU A 160 5.03 10.50 -15.09
CA LEU A 160 4.72 11.93 -15.19
C LEU A 160 4.46 12.41 -16.64
N PRO A 161 5.25 12.01 -17.68
CA PRO A 161 4.97 12.42 -19.06
C PRO A 161 3.62 11.90 -19.57
N VAL A 162 3.30 10.63 -19.28
CA VAL A 162 2.03 10.02 -19.69
C VAL A 162 0.86 10.68 -18.97
N PHE A 163 0.99 10.94 -17.67
CA PHE A 163 -0.02 11.62 -16.89
C PHE A 163 -0.22 13.07 -17.36
N GLY A 164 0.87 13.78 -17.68
CA GLY A 164 0.82 15.12 -18.25
C GLY A 164 0.12 15.15 -19.61
N LEU A 165 0.37 14.15 -20.46
CA LEU A 165 -0.34 14.02 -21.75
C LEU A 165 -1.84 13.78 -21.54
N VAL A 166 -2.21 12.93 -20.59
CA VAL A 166 -3.63 12.71 -20.25
C VAL A 166 -4.29 13.99 -19.78
N LEU A 167 -3.61 14.79 -18.91
CA LEU A 167 -4.07 16.09 -18.47
C LEU A 167 -4.27 17.08 -19.67
N LEU A 168 -3.32 17.10 -20.60
CA LEU A 168 -3.37 17.99 -21.75
C LEU A 168 -4.52 17.63 -22.73
N VAL A 169 -4.71 16.33 -22.99
CA VAL A 169 -5.72 15.84 -23.97
C VAL A 169 -7.13 15.87 -23.41
N PHE A 170 -7.31 15.45 -22.16
CA PHE A 170 -8.63 15.27 -21.56
C PHE A 170 -9.05 16.43 -20.64
N GLY A 171 -8.13 17.30 -20.26
CA GLY A 171 -8.43 18.48 -19.44
C GLY A 171 -9.27 18.13 -18.21
N GLU A 172 -10.48 18.67 -18.12
CA GLU A 172 -11.42 18.46 -17.01
C GLU A 172 -11.91 17.01 -16.87
N PHE A 173 -11.87 16.22 -17.95
CA PHE A 173 -12.24 14.79 -17.93
C PHE A 173 -11.12 13.88 -17.40
N THR A 174 -9.95 14.43 -17.10
CA THR A 174 -8.82 13.67 -16.53
C THR A 174 -9.21 12.78 -15.35
N PRO A 175 -10.03 13.22 -14.36
CA PRO A 175 -10.43 12.37 -13.25
C PRO A 175 -11.13 11.07 -13.68
N LEU A 176 -11.93 11.12 -14.75
CA LEU A 176 -12.61 9.93 -15.29
C LEU A 176 -11.63 8.97 -15.96
N VAL A 177 -10.69 9.51 -16.74
CA VAL A 177 -9.66 8.71 -17.43
C VAL A 177 -8.74 8.02 -16.42
N VAL A 178 -8.25 8.74 -15.42
CA VAL A 178 -7.35 8.15 -14.41
C VAL A 178 -8.05 7.15 -13.48
N LEU A 179 -9.36 7.31 -13.26
CA LEU A 179 -10.15 6.31 -12.53
C LEU A 179 -10.32 5.01 -13.34
N ALA A 180 -10.45 5.12 -14.66
CA ALA A 180 -10.50 3.97 -15.56
C ALA A 180 -9.14 3.27 -15.66
N PHE A 181 -8.04 4.04 -15.75
CA PHE A 181 -6.67 3.55 -15.94
C PHE A 181 -5.72 3.97 -14.80
N PRO A 182 -5.88 3.45 -13.58
CA PRO A 182 -5.12 3.88 -12.42
C PRO A 182 -3.61 3.64 -12.54
N LYS A 183 -3.17 2.71 -13.40
CA LYS A 183 -1.74 2.44 -13.66
C LYS A 183 -1.02 3.57 -14.43
N LEU A 184 -1.75 4.49 -15.05
CA LEU A 184 -1.16 5.66 -15.74
C LEU A 184 -0.77 6.78 -14.76
N THR A 185 -1.37 6.81 -13.57
CA THR A 185 -1.17 7.85 -12.58
C THR A 185 0.10 7.56 -11.77
N PRO A 186 0.98 8.58 -11.54
CA PRO A 186 2.07 8.47 -10.57
C PRO A 186 1.55 8.02 -9.21
N TYR A 187 2.37 7.26 -8.44
CA TYR A 187 1.93 6.71 -7.17
C TYR A 187 1.46 7.80 -6.19
N THR A 188 2.21 8.89 -6.07
CA THR A 188 1.88 10.04 -5.22
C THR A 188 0.61 10.79 -5.63
N CYS A 189 0.11 10.59 -6.85
CA CYS A 189 -1.12 11.18 -7.36
C CYS A 189 -2.30 10.21 -7.40
N ARG A 190 -2.17 9.01 -6.84
CA ARG A 190 -3.26 8.03 -6.80
C ARG A 190 -4.24 8.33 -5.68
N ILE A 191 -5.51 8.46 -6.02
CA ILE A 191 -6.59 8.61 -5.03
C ILE A 191 -6.88 7.27 -4.33
N PRO A 192 -7.41 7.27 -3.09
CA PRO A 192 -7.68 6.04 -2.32
C PRO A 192 -8.48 4.99 -3.10
N LYS A 193 -9.53 5.39 -3.83
CA LYS A 193 -10.34 4.48 -4.66
C LYS A 193 -9.54 3.78 -5.78
N GLN A 194 -8.52 4.45 -6.33
CA GLN A 194 -7.64 3.83 -7.33
C GLN A 194 -6.72 2.79 -6.69
N ILE A 195 -6.20 3.07 -5.49
CA ILE A 195 -5.35 2.14 -4.74
C ILE A 195 -6.17 0.90 -4.37
N GLU A 196 -7.38 1.08 -3.86
CA GLU A 196 -8.29 -0.03 -3.55
C GLU A 196 -8.59 -0.90 -4.77
N LYS A 197 -8.91 -0.29 -5.92
CA LYS A 197 -9.12 -1.00 -7.18
C LYS A 197 -7.88 -1.79 -7.62
N LEU A 198 -6.68 -1.21 -7.50
CA LEU A 198 -5.44 -1.91 -7.84
C LEU A 198 -5.19 -3.09 -6.91
N ARG A 199 -5.43 -2.92 -5.60
CA ARG A 199 -5.33 -4.00 -4.59
C ARG A 199 -6.33 -5.12 -4.86
N SER A 200 -7.58 -4.79 -5.21
CA SER A 200 -8.59 -5.79 -5.58
C SER A 200 -8.18 -6.58 -6.81
N ASN A 201 -7.78 -5.91 -7.88
CA ASN A 201 -7.32 -6.56 -9.10
C ASN A 201 -6.08 -7.45 -8.85
N ALA A 202 -5.14 -7.00 -8.02
CA ALA A 202 -3.96 -7.79 -7.67
C ALA A 202 -4.35 -9.05 -6.88
N GLN A 203 -5.30 -8.94 -5.96
CA GLN A 203 -5.77 -10.10 -5.18
C GLN A 203 -6.53 -11.10 -6.04
N GLU A 204 -7.41 -10.65 -6.94
CA GLU A 204 -8.09 -11.55 -7.88
C GLU A 204 -7.08 -12.35 -8.74
N ARG A 205 -6.00 -11.69 -9.17
CA ARG A 205 -4.91 -12.35 -9.92
C ARG A 205 -4.15 -13.36 -9.06
N ARG A 206 -3.89 -13.05 -7.78
CA ARG A 206 -3.27 -13.98 -6.81
C ARG A 206 -4.14 -15.20 -6.63
N ASP A 207 -5.44 -15.02 -6.36
CA ASP A 207 -6.38 -16.09 -6.12
C ASP A 207 -6.51 -17.02 -7.34
N ALA A 208 -6.57 -16.43 -8.55
CA ALA A 208 -6.58 -17.19 -9.79
C ALA A 208 -5.27 -18.00 -9.97
N SER A 209 -4.13 -17.38 -9.70
CA SER A 209 -2.82 -18.01 -9.84
C SER A 209 -2.60 -19.10 -8.79
N ILE A 210 -3.08 -18.92 -7.55
CA ILE A 210 -3.05 -19.93 -6.49
C ILE A 210 -3.89 -21.14 -6.88
N ARG A 211 -5.09 -20.94 -7.44
CA ARG A 211 -5.91 -22.05 -7.94
C ARG A 211 -5.18 -22.87 -8.99
N ASN A 212 -4.51 -22.23 -9.94
CA ASN A 212 -3.77 -22.91 -10.99
C ASN A 212 -2.59 -23.73 -10.44
N ILE A 213 -1.85 -23.20 -9.46
CA ILE A 213 -0.68 -23.91 -8.92
C ILE A 213 -1.06 -25.07 -8.01
N ARG A 214 -2.21 -24.99 -7.33
CA ARG A 214 -2.73 -26.10 -6.48
C ARG A 214 -3.07 -27.37 -7.27
N HIS A 215 -3.30 -27.26 -8.57
CA HIS A 215 -3.52 -28.40 -9.45
C HIS A 215 -2.20 -29.08 -9.90
N ALA A 216 -1.05 -28.44 -9.65
CA ALA A 216 0.25 -29.00 -9.97
C ALA A 216 0.69 -29.96 -8.84
N THR A 217 0.42 -31.27 -9.00
CA THR A 217 0.76 -32.29 -8.02
C THR A 217 2.23 -32.72 -8.11
N GLU A 218 2.79 -32.63 -9.32
CA GLU A 218 4.17 -33.05 -9.59
C GLU A 218 5.18 -31.93 -9.33
N PRO A 219 6.31 -32.21 -8.63
CA PRO A 219 7.36 -31.21 -8.37
C PRO A 219 7.92 -30.55 -9.65
N SER A 220 8.02 -31.31 -10.74
CA SER A 220 8.46 -30.82 -12.05
C SER A 220 7.49 -29.79 -12.64
N ALA A 221 6.19 -30.04 -12.53
CA ALA A 221 5.14 -29.12 -12.96
C ALA A 221 5.13 -27.85 -12.09
N LEU A 222 5.29 -28.00 -10.77
CA LEU A 222 5.38 -26.90 -9.81
C LEU A 222 6.55 -25.96 -10.13
N ASN A 223 7.75 -26.50 -10.36
CA ASN A 223 8.93 -25.73 -10.72
C ASN A 223 8.76 -24.97 -12.04
N LYS A 224 8.05 -25.52 -13.00
CA LYS A 224 7.74 -24.87 -14.28
C LYS A 224 6.75 -23.72 -14.12
N LEU A 225 5.74 -23.87 -13.28
CA LEU A 225 4.68 -22.87 -13.06
C LEU A 225 5.08 -21.77 -12.05
N ALA A 226 6.01 -22.06 -11.13
CA ALA A 226 6.40 -21.17 -10.06
C ALA A 226 6.81 -19.76 -10.52
N PRO A 227 7.64 -19.57 -11.57
CA PRO A 227 8.03 -18.23 -12.00
C PRO A 227 6.84 -17.38 -12.46
N GLY A 228 5.95 -17.96 -13.28
CA GLY A 228 4.73 -17.30 -13.75
C GLY A 228 3.79 -16.96 -12.59
N HIS A 229 3.65 -17.88 -11.62
CA HIS A 229 2.86 -17.66 -10.42
C HIS A 229 3.42 -16.48 -9.59
N ILE A 230 4.70 -16.46 -9.27
CA ILE A 230 5.35 -15.39 -8.49
C ILE A 230 5.17 -14.02 -9.18
N VAL A 231 5.38 -13.96 -10.49
CA VAL A 231 5.20 -12.71 -11.26
C VAL A 231 3.75 -12.20 -11.19
N ARG A 232 2.75 -13.10 -11.17
CA ARG A 232 1.34 -12.74 -11.01
C ARG A 232 1.02 -12.32 -9.59
N CYS A 233 1.51 -13.04 -8.59
CA CYS A 233 1.30 -12.72 -7.17
C CYS A 233 1.87 -11.36 -6.77
N LEU A 234 3.01 -10.98 -7.34
CA LEU A 234 3.68 -9.70 -7.08
C LEU A 234 3.28 -8.58 -8.07
N ASP A 235 2.28 -8.80 -8.94
CA ASP A 235 1.81 -7.84 -9.98
C ASP A 235 2.95 -7.27 -10.86
N LEU A 236 3.98 -8.08 -11.18
CA LEU A 236 5.17 -7.65 -11.92
C LEU A 236 4.97 -7.64 -13.44
N ALA A 237 3.81 -8.08 -13.93
CA ALA A 237 3.48 -8.11 -15.35
C ALA A 237 2.06 -7.64 -15.62
N ASN A 238 1.82 -7.22 -16.86
CA ASN A 238 0.50 -6.80 -17.28
C ASN A 238 -0.48 -7.98 -17.26
N SER A 239 -1.73 -7.75 -16.83
CA SER A 239 -2.83 -8.72 -16.81
C SER A 239 -3.25 -9.22 -18.20
N LEU A 240 -2.79 -8.59 -19.28
CA LEU A 240 -3.03 -9.08 -20.64
C LEU A 240 -2.47 -10.49 -20.88
N TRP A 241 -1.34 -10.82 -20.26
CA TRP A 241 -0.74 -12.15 -20.32
C TRP A 241 -1.62 -13.22 -19.67
N ASP A 242 -2.28 -12.84 -18.56
CA ASP A 242 -3.21 -13.75 -17.87
C ASP A 242 -4.44 -14.06 -18.73
N LYS A 243 -4.96 -13.04 -19.46
CA LYS A 243 -6.07 -13.21 -20.41
C LYS A 243 -5.69 -14.09 -21.59
N ALA A 244 -4.43 -14.02 -22.03
CA ALA A 244 -3.89 -14.87 -23.09
C ALA A 244 -3.58 -16.31 -22.62
N GLY A 245 -3.64 -16.59 -21.31
CA GLY A 245 -3.34 -17.91 -20.73
C GLY A 245 -1.87 -18.32 -20.82
N ILE A 246 -0.97 -17.36 -21.04
CA ILE A 246 0.47 -17.61 -21.18
C ILE A 246 1.28 -16.89 -20.11
N ASP A 247 2.46 -17.41 -19.82
CA ASP A 247 3.36 -16.76 -18.89
C ASP A 247 3.97 -15.48 -19.47
N PRO A 248 4.13 -14.43 -18.65
CA PRO A 248 4.78 -13.20 -19.09
C PRO A 248 6.22 -13.46 -19.58
N PRO A 249 6.70 -12.71 -20.57
CA PRO A 249 8.08 -12.86 -21.03
C PRO A 249 9.07 -12.56 -19.90
N PHE A 250 10.14 -13.35 -19.83
CA PHE A 250 11.17 -13.29 -18.79
C PHE A 250 10.64 -13.50 -17.37
N ALA A 251 9.59 -14.33 -17.20
CA ALA A 251 8.98 -14.60 -15.89
C ALA A 251 10.02 -15.06 -14.87
N SER A 252 10.91 -16.00 -15.22
CA SER A 252 11.96 -16.50 -14.32
C SER A 252 12.90 -15.39 -13.86
N ALA A 253 13.41 -14.57 -14.77
CA ALA A 253 14.31 -13.49 -14.42
C ALA A 253 13.65 -12.40 -13.56
N LYS A 254 12.34 -12.10 -13.83
CA LYS A 254 11.56 -11.16 -13.02
C LYS A 254 11.30 -11.71 -11.63
N ALA A 255 10.94 -12.98 -11.52
CA ALA A 255 10.70 -13.66 -10.24
C ALA A 255 11.98 -13.68 -9.39
N GLU A 256 13.11 -14.11 -9.96
CA GLU A 256 14.39 -14.13 -9.25
C GLU A 256 14.84 -12.74 -8.77
N LYS A 257 14.67 -11.71 -9.61
CA LYS A 257 14.97 -10.34 -9.24
C LYS A 257 14.09 -9.86 -8.09
N ALA A 258 12.80 -10.19 -8.11
CA ALA A 258 11.85 -9.82 -7.06
C ALA A 258 12.15 -10.54 -5.75
N ILE A 259 12.42 -11.84 -5.80
CA ILE A 259 12.84 -12.64 -4.63
C ILE A 259 14.11 -12.03 -4.01
N GLY A 260 15.13 -11.73 -4.82
CA GLY A 260 16.36 -11.11 -4.33
C GLY A 260 16.11 -9.76 -3.67
N ARG A 261 15.18 -8.94 -4.21
CA ARG A 261 14.78 -7.66 -3.61
C ARG A 261 14.08 -7.86 -2.26
N ILE A 262 13.17 -8.83 -2.17
CA ILE A 262 12.46 -9.15 -0.93
C ILE A 262 13.46 -9.63 0.15
N VAL A 263 14.36 -10.54 -0.17
CA VAL A 263 15.41 -11.02 0.76
C VAL A 263 16.26 -9.87 1.28
N THR A 264 16.65 -8.95 0.38
CA THR A 264 17.44 -7.77 0.79
C THR A 264 16.63 -6.83 1.68
N ASP A 265 15.35 -6.59 1.35
CA ASP A 265 14.44 -5.75 2.15
C ASP A 265 14.18 -6.38 3.52
N ASP A 266 13.99 -7.70 3.61
CA ASP A 266 13.82 -8.44 4.86
C ASP A 266 15.02 -8.27 5.79
N ALA A 267 16.23 -8.41 5.25
CA ALA A 267 17.46 -8.20 6.01
C ALA A 267 17.58 -6.75 6.50
N MET A 268 17.26 -5.77 5.64
CA MET A 268 17.30 -4.35 6.04
C MET A 268 16.28 -4.02 7.12
N ILE A 269 15.06 -4.60 7.07
CA ILE A 269 14.04 -4.40 8.11
C ILE A 269 14.52 -5.02 9.41
N ARG A 270 15.04 -6.26 9.39
CA ARG A 270 15.59 -6.92 10.59
C ARG A 270 16.70 -6.09 11.22
N ASP A 271 17.68 -5.68 10.42
CA ASP A 271 18.88 -4.97 10.91
C ASP A 271 18.58 -3.51 11.32
N GLY A 272 17.51 -2.93 10.78
CA GLY A 272 17.09 -1.56 11.07
C GLY A 272 16.16 -1.38 12.29
N GLY A 273 15.98 -2.44 13.12
CA GLY A 273 15.14 -2.41 14.31
C GLY A 273 13.86 -3.23 14.21
N GLY A 274 13.73 -4.01 13.14
CA GLY A 274 12.61 -4.93 12.94
C GLY A 274 11.31 -4.25 12.47
N VAL A 275 10.25 -5.03 12.44
CA VAL A 275 8.93 -4.59 11.93
C VAL A 275 8.33 -3.47 12.77
N ASN A 276 8.66 -3.40 14.06
CA ASN A 276 8.13 -2.37 14.95
C ASN A 276 8.69 -0.97 14.68
N ALA A 277 9.84 -0.88 14.03
CA ALA A 277 10.43 0.38 13.59
C ALA A 277 9.83 0.92 12.27
N LEU A 278 8.95 0.14 11.61
CA LEU A 278 8.24 0.58 10.42
C LEU A 278 7.03 1.45 10.78
N GLU A 279 6.85 2.53 10.01
CA GLU A 279 5.61 3.31 10.05
C GLU A 279 4.40 2.46 9.60
N PRO A 280 3.17 2.73 10.10
CA PRO A 280 1.98 1.96 9.74
C PRO A 280 1.78 1.77 8.24
N ASP A 281 1.93 2.84 7.45
CA ASP A 281 1.80 2.78 5.99
C ASP A 281 2.90 1.94 5.34
N GLU A 282 4.12 1.97 5.88
CA GLU A 282 5.23 1.16 5.38
C GLU A 282 5.06 -0.33 5.71
N VAL A 283 4.39 -0.67 6.80
CA VAL A 283 3.97 -2.05 7.10
C VAL A 283 3.01 -2.55 6.01
N VAL A 284 2.00 -1.75 5.67
CA VAL A 284 1.04 -2.11 4.61
C VAL A 284 1.75 -2.32 3.28
N LEU A 285 2.63 -1.40 2.87
CA LEU A 285 3.36 -1.50 1.61
C LEU A 285 4.35 -2.67 1.60
N ALA A 286 5.05 -2.94 2.71
CA ALA A 286 5.93 -4.09 2.84
C ALA A 286 5.16 -5.42 2.75
N CYS A 287 3.95 -5.49 3.27
CA CYS A 287 3.04 -6.63 3.13
C CYS A 287 2.58 -6.81 1.68
N GLU A 288 2.23 -5.72 0.99
CA GLU A 288 1.88 -5.75 -0.44
C GLU A 288 3.02 -6.29 -1.31
N ASP A 289 4.25 -5.85 -1.05
CA ASP A 289 5.47 -6.30 -1.75
C ASP A 289 5.74 -7.81 -1.56
N ARG A 290 5.15 -8.43 -0.54
CA ARG A 290 5.22 -9.87 -0.24
C ARG A 290 3.95 -10.65 -0.59
N ALA A 291 3.08 -10.03 -1.38
CA ALA A 291 1.82 -10.60 -1.85
C ALA A 291 0.78 -10.88 -0.75
N PHE A 292 0.84 -10.24 0.41
CA PHE A 292 -0.22 -10.34 1.40
C PHE A 292 -1.48 -9.58 0.97
N ASP A 293 -2.65 -10.08 1.37
CA ASP A 293 -3.89 -9.31 1.25
C ASP A 293 -3.98 -8.29 2.39
N VAL A 294 -3.95 -7.01 2.01
CA VAL A 294 -3.95 -5.88 2.96
C VAL A 294 -5.29 -5.15 3.04
N ARG A 295 -6.33 -5.62 2.29
CA ARG A 295 -7.59 -4.89 2.13
C ARG A 295 -8.47 -4.88 3.37
N SER A 296 -8.46 -5.96 4.13
CA SER A 296 -9.36 -6.17 5.28
C SER A 296 -8.62 -6.41 6.60
N ALA A 297 -7.29 -6.39 6.59
CA ALA A 297 -6.48 -6.61 7.78
C ALA A 297 -6.10 -5.28 8.42
N ASP A 298 -6.18 -5.20 9.73
CA ASP A 298 -5.65 -4.09 10.52
C ASP A 298 -4.12 -4.10 10.53
N VAL A 299 -3.52 -2.96 10.85
CA VAL A 299 -2.07 -2.78 10.81
C VAL A 299 -1.34 -3.74 11.75
N GLU A 300 -1.91 -4.04 12.93
CA GLU A 300 -1.29 -4.95 13.90
C GLU A 300 -1.28 -6.40 13.39
N THR A 301 -2.35 -6.83 12.77
CA THR A 301 -2.40 -8.15 12.11
C THR A 301 -1.36 -8.24 10.99
N LEU A 302 -1.22 -7.17 10.16
CA LEU A 302 -0.21 -7.11 9.12
C LEU A 302 1.21 -7.09 9.69
N ARG A 303 1.43 -6.37 10.79
CA ARG A 303 2.71 -6.31 11.52
C ARG A 303 3.12 -7.69 12.01
N ASN A 304 2.20 -8.43 12.60
CA ASN A 304 2.44 -9.79 13.09
C ASN A 304 2.73 -10.78 11.94
N LYS A 305 2.00 -10.68 10.82
CA LYS A 305 2.27 -11.50 9.62
C LYS A 305 3.65 -11.19 9.03
N LEU A 306 3.99 -9.91 8.91
CA LEU A 306 5.28 -9.46 8.40
C LEU A 306 6.43 -9.89 9.31
N SER A 307 6.25 -9.86 10.62
CA SER A 307 7.25 -10.32 11.60
C SER A 307 7.56 -11.80 11.42
N LYS A 308 6.53 -12.65 11.33
CA LYS A 308 6.69 -14.09 11.06
C LYS A 308 7.39 -14.36 9.73
N TRP A 309 7.01 -13.61 8.69
CA TRP A 309 7.66 -13.70 7.38
C TRP A 309 9.16 -13.40 7.47
N ILE A 310 9.52 -12.25 8.06
CA ILE A 310 10.92 -11.82 8.18
C ILE A 310 11.72 -12.80 9.03
N GLU A 311 11.14 -13.30 10.10
CA GLU A 311 11.78 -14.34 10.93
C GLU A 311 12.09 -15.60 10.10
N ALA A 312 11.14 -16.07 9.31
CA ALA A 312 11.33 -17.25 8.46
C ALA A 312 12.38 -17.00 7.36
N SER A 313 12.27 -15.86 6.64
CA SER A 313 13.17 -15.54 5.52
C SER A 313 14.61 -15.25 5.95
N THR A 314 14.82 -14.77 7.18
CA THR A 314 16.15 -14.38 7.69
C THR A 314 16.81 -15.44 8.57
N LYS A 315 16.12 -16.52 8.92
CA LYS A 315 16.73 -17.70 9.58
C LYS A 315 17.71 -18.45 8.67
N ALA A 316 17.43 -18.42 7.35
CA ALA A 316 18.29 -19.01 6.35
C ALA A 316 19.31 -17.99 5.83
N GLU A 317 20.49 -18.44 5.44
CA GLU A 317 21.55 -17.56 4.92
C GLU A 317 21.80 -17.79 3.42
N GLY A 318 22.15 -16.73 2.71
CA GLY A 318 22.61 -16.80 1.33
C GLY A 318 21.57 -17.32 0.32
N ALA A 319 21.90 -18.41 -0.37
CA ALA A 319 21.03 -19.02 -1.39
C ALA A 319 19.77 -19.63 -0.80
N ASP A 320 19.83 -20.09 0.43
CA ASP A 320 18.70 -20.72 1.13
C ASP A 320 17.61 -19.70 1.45
N SER A 321 17.95 -18.44 1.77
CA SER A 321 16.97 -17.37 1.97
C SER A 321 16.10 -17.14 0.73
N LYS A 322 16.67 -17.20 -0.47
CA LYS A 322 15.90 -17.10 -1.72
C LYS A 322 14.97 -18.28 -1.93
N ALA A 323 15.41 -19.48 -1.58
CA ALA A 323 14.59 -20.68 -1.66
C ALA A 323 13.40 -20.62 -0.68
N VAL A 324 13.64 -20.16 0.55
CA VAL A 324 12.60 -19.95 1.56
C VAL A 324 11.57 -18.92 1.06
N VAL A 325 12.00 -17.73 0.63
CA VAL A 325 11.08 -16.70 0.10
C VAL A 325 10.31 -17.20 -1.11
N ARG A 326 10.96 -17.98 -2.00
CA ARG A 326 10.28 -18.60 -3.15
C ARG A 326 9.17 -19.54 -2.66
N ASN A 327 9.46 -20.44 -1.71
CA ASN A 327 8.50 -21.41 -1.18
C ASN A 327 7.32 -20.69 -0.50
N MET A 328 7.59 -19.65 0.29
CA MET A 328 6.56 -18.83 0.92
C MET A 328 5.64 -18.15 -0.12
N LEU A 329 6.21 -17.62 -1.21
CA LEU A 329 5.43 -17.01 -2.31
C LEU A 329 4.58 -18.02 -3.08
N ILE A 330 5.04 -19.28 -3.19
CA ILE A 330 4.29 -20.37 -3.83
C ILE A 330 3.20 -20.93 -2.89
N GLY A 331 3.28 -20.62 -1.59
CA GLY A 331 2.33 -21.09 -0.59
C GLY A 331 2.57 -22.55 -0.16
N LEU A 332 3.81 -23.02 -0.26
CA LEU A 332 4.22 -24.34 0.21
C LEU A 332 4.41 -24.39 1.72
N ASP A 333 4.71 -23.26 2.34
CA ASP A 333 4.83 -23.15 3.79
C ASP A 333 3.44 -22.86 4.39
N ASN A 334 2.72 -23.91 4.76
CA ASN A 334 1.37 -23.82 5.36
C ASN A 334 1.35 -23.21 6.77
N GLU A 335 2.49 -22.83 7.34
CA GLU A 335 2.59 -22.33 8.73
C GLU A 335 2.39 -20.82 8.88
N THR A 336 2.23 -20.08 7.79
CA THR A 336 2.08 -18.61 7.83
C THR A 336 0.66 -18.09 7.57
N LYS A 337 -0.34 -19.00 7.60
CA LYS A 337 -1.76 -18.61 7.49
C LYS A 337 -2.37 -18.28 8.84
#